data_e1fdc07d821a08b41e4ef5fa521a171f
#
_entry.id   e1fdc07d821a08b41e4ef5fa521a171f
#
_cell.length_a   1.000
_cell.length_b   1.000
_cell.length_c   1.000
_cell.angle_alpha   90.00
_cell.angle_beta   90.00
_cell.angle_gamma   90.00
#
_symmetry.space_group_name_H-M   'P 1'
#
loop_
_entity.id
_entity.type
_entity.pdbx_description
1 polymer ?
#
loop_
_entity_poly.entity_id
_entity_poly.type
_entity_poly.pdbx_seq_one_letter_code
_entity_poly.pdbx_strand_id
1 'polypeptide(L)'
;MIRLSNVQKTYPSRRGSDEHTALRGIDLDIAAGEIVGVIGRSGAGKSTLIRCINLLETPTSGSVIVDGTDVTKLSNRDLPLFRRQLGMVFQHFNLLSSRTVYDNIALPLELAGASKAEIAAAVDPLLPLVGLEEKRDRYPAELSGGQKQRVGIARALSSSPKVLLCDEVTSALDPETTRQILNLLKDINKRLGLTMVVITHEMAVVKALCDRVAVMDGGVIVEEGLVDGIFANPVHNTTKSLLADEFVEFRAGQDSAQSRDQSSGQEG
;
A
#
# COMPACT_ATOMS: atom_id res chain seq x y z
N MET A 1 16.70 4.65 -1.30
CA MET A 1 16.16 3.30 -1.63
C MET A 1 15.34 3.34 -2.92
N ILE A 2 14.37 4.23 -3.03
CA ILE A 2 13.59 4.46 -4.26
C ILE A 2 13.80 5.91 -4.70
N ARG A 3 14.06 6.13 -6.00
CA ARG A 3 14.14 7.47 -6.60
C ARG A 3 13.35 7.50 -7.89
N LEU A 4 12.42 8.42 -7.96
CA LEU A 4 11.72 8.79 -9.19
C LEU A 4 12.26 10.13 -9.65
N SER A 5 12.59 10.24 -10.95
CA SER A 5 13.12 11.47 -11.54
C SER A 5 12.33 11.82 -12.78
N ASN A 6 11.59 12.91 -12.72
CA ASN A 6 10.72 13.43 -13.78
C ASN A 6 9.85 12.36 -14.44
N VAL A 7 9.24 11.48 -13.61
CA VAL A 7 8.45 10.35 -14.10
C VAL A 7 7.13 10.84 -14.68
N GLN A 8 6.91 10.52 -15.95
CA GLN A 8 5.67 10.82 -16.66
C GLN A 8 4.98 9.53 -17.10
N LYS A 9 3.66 9.53 -17.09
CA LYS A 9 2.85 8.44 -17.64
C LYS A 9 1.65 9.01 -18.37
N THR A 10 1.62 8.79 -19.67
CA THR A 10 0.49 9.10 -20.55
C THR A 10 -0.09 7.81 -21.08
N TYR A 11 -1.38 7.65 -20.99
CA TYR A 11 -2.13 6.54 -21.58
C TYR A 11 -2.65 6.95 -22.94
N PRO A 12 -2.42 6.13 -23.98
CA PRO A 12 -2.93 6.42 -25.32
C PRO A 12 -4.46 6.40 -25.32
N SER A 13 -5.04 7.29 -26.10
CA SER A 13 -6.48 7.34 -26.30
C SER A 13 -7.02 6.04 -26.92
N ARG A 14 -8.10 5.52 -26.35
CA ARG A 14 -8.92 4.50 -27.01
C ARG A 14 -10.05 5.22 -27.75
N ARG A 15 -10.03 5.24 -29.10
CA ARG A 15 -11.08 5.77 -29.99
C ARG A 15 -11.23 7.30 -30.03
N GLY A 16 -10.13 8.05 -30.33
CA GLY A 16 -10.26 9.47 -30.70
C GLY A 16 -10.63 10.44 -29.56
N SER A 17 -10.59 9.99 -28.31
CA SER A 17 -10.60 10.86 -27.14
C SER A 17 -9.17 11.37 -26.85
N ASP A 18 -9.02 12.45 -26.08
CA ASP A 18 -7.72 13.01 -25.74
C ASP A 18 -6.84 12.03 -24.94
N GLU A 19 -5.53 12.10 -25.12
CA GLU A 19 -4.55 11.37 -24.32
C GLU A 19 -4.71 11.74 -22.83
N HIS A 20 -4.70 10.74 -21.96
CA HIS A 20 -4.77 10.96 -20.52
C HIS A 20 -3.38 10.87 -19.87
N THR A 21 -2.85 12.00 -19.42
CA THR A 21 -1.59 12.04 -18.66
C THR A 21 -1.88 11.90 -17.18
N ALA A 22 -1.56 10.72 -16.65
CA ALA A 22 -1.78 10.38 -15.24
C ALA A 22 -0.63 10.83 -14.32
N LEU A 23 0.60 10.89 -14.82
CA LEU A 23 1.77 11.42 -14.11
C LEU A 23 2.45 12.47 -14.99
N ARG A 24 2.77 13.63 -14.39
CA ARG A 24 3.23 14.83 -15.13
C ARG A 24 4.59 15.33 -14.64
N GLY A 25 5.56 14.42 -14.47
CA GLY A 25 6.89 14.76 -13.98
C GLY A 25 6.97 14.63 -12.46
N ILE A 26 6.90 13.39 -11.97
CA ILE A 26 7.03 13.09 -10.54
C ILE A 26 8.50 12.98 -10.18
N ASP A 27 8.92 13.77 -9.21
CA ASP A 27 10.20 13.65 -8.50
C ASP A 27 9.88 13.22 -7.07
N LEU A 28 10.47 12.11 -6.60
CA LEU A 28 10.27 11.58 -5.24
C LEU A 28 11.46 10.71 -4.85
N ASP A 29 12.08 11.04 -3.72
CA ASP A 29 13.13 10.23 -3.11
C ASP A 29 12.62 9.57 -1.80
N ILE A 30 12.82 8.26 -1.65
CA ILE A 30 12.44 7.49 -0.47
C ILE A 30 13.69 6.80 0.08
N ALA A 31 14.02 7.07 1.33
CA ALA A 31 15.18 6.49 2.00
C ALA A 31 14.95 5.00 2.33
N ALA A 32 16.04 4.27 2.62
CA ALA A 32 15.93 2.89 3.08
C ALA A 32 15.29 2.84 4.47
N GLY A 33 14.33 1.94 4.66
CA GLY A 33 13.61 1.76 5.92
C GLY A 33 12.52 2.80 6.19
N GLU A 34 12.37 3.81 5.33
CA GLU A 34 11.36 4.87 5.47
C GLU A 34 9.97 4.37 5.07
N ILE A 35 8.93 4.87 5.75
CA ILE A 35 7.52 4.68 5.39
C ILE A 35 6.99 5.98 4.81
N VAL A 36 6.74 6.03 3.50
CA VAL A 36 6.21 7.21 2.81
C VAL A 36 4.76 7.00 2.42
N GLY A 37 3.88 7.88 2.90
CA GLY A 37 2.50 7.96 2.48
C GLY A 37 2.36 8.73 1.17
N VAL A 38 1.55 8.26 0.25
CA VAL A 38 1.16 8.99 -0.96
C VAL A 38 -0.35 9.19 -0.91
N ILE A 39 -0.77 10.44 -0.76
CA ILE A 39 -2.17 10.83 -0.62
C ILE A 39 -2.63 11.73 -1.76
N GLY A 40 -3.92 11.89 -1.90
CA GLY A 40 -4.52 12.75 -2.92
C GLY A 40 -5.92 12.27 -3.29
N ARG A 41 -6.67 13.10 -4.00
CA ARG A 41 -8.02 12.78 -4.44
C ARG A 41 -8.04 11.60 -5.42
N SER A 42 -9.23 11.03 -5.65
CA SER A 42 -9.42 10.04 -6.72
C SER A 42 -8.96 10.61 -8.06
N GLY A 43 -8.24 9.82 -8.86
CA GLY A 43 -7.68 10.27 -10.13
C GLY A 43 -6.38 11.10 -10.05
N ALA A 44 -5.83 11.37 -8.85
CA ALA A 44 -4.57 12.13 -8.70
C ALA A 44 -3.32 11.42 -9.26
N GLY A 45 -3.41 10.13 -9.63
CA GLY A 45 -2.28 9.36 -10.20
C GLY A 45 -1.60 8.38 -9.24
N LYS A 46 -2.05 8.27 -7.98
CA LYS A 46 -1.42 7.45 -6.93
C LYS A 46 -1.20 5.98 -7.34
N SER A 47 -2.24 5.31 -7.82
CA SER A 47 -2.14 3.91 -8.26
C SER A 47 -1.26 3.75 -9.51
N THR A 48 -1.21 4.77 -10.38
CA THR A 48 -0.27 4.79 -11.52
C THR A 48 1.17 4.92 -11.02
N LEU A 49 1.41 5.75 -10.00
CA LEU A 49 2.73 5.93 -9.40
C LEU A 49 3.28 4.60 -8.86
N ILE A 50 2.49 3.90 -8.02
CA ILE A 50 2.93 2.62 -7.43
C ILE A 50 3.15 1.55 -8.51
N ARG A 51 2.32 1.56 -9.57
CA ARG A 51 2.49 0.66 -10.73
C ARG A 51 3.71 0.99 -11.57
N CYS A 52 4.18 2.24 -11.58
CA CYS A 52 5.44 2.59 -12.20
C CYS A 52 6.64 2.13 -11.36
N ILE A 53 6.54 2.13 -10.01
CA ILE A 53 7.61 1.64 -9.14
C ILE A 53 7.84 0.14 -9.32
N ASN A 54 6.78 -0.66 -9.48
CA ASN A 54 6.89 -2.12 -9.69
C ASN A 54 6.90 -2.55 -11.17
N LEU A 55 6.92 -1.56 -12.09
CA LEU A 55 6.84 -1.79 -13.54
C LEU A 55 5.65 -2.63 -14.02
N LEU A 56 4.52 -2.60 -13.29
CA LEU A 56 3.24 -3.02 -13.86
C LEU A 56 2.78 -2.04 -14.95
N GLU A 57 3.21 -0.77 -14.82
CA GLU A 57 3.09 0.26 -15.84
C GLU A 57 4.49 0.83 -16.15
N THR A 58 4.88 0.82 -17.40
CA THR A 58 6.13 1.45 -17.82
C THR A 58 5.91 2.97 -17.94
N PRO A 59 6.74 3.81 -17.30
CA PRO A 59 6.70 5.25 -17.53
C PRO A 59 6.84 5.61 -19.02
N THR A 60 6.18 6.69 -19.44
CA THR A 60 6.35 7.23 -20.80
C THR A 60 7.70 7.96 -20.92
N SER A 61 8.14 8.60 -19.84
CA SER A 61 9.47 9.24 -19.75
C SER A 61 9.90 9.36 -18.28
N GLY A 62 11.13 9.79 -18.05
CA GLY A 62 11.75 9.82 -16.73
C GLY A 62 12.39 8.50 -16.35
N SER A 63 12.86 8.40 -15.12
CA SER A 63 13.51 7.19 -14.60
C SER A 63 12.99 6.81 -13.22
N VAL A 64 12.96 5.51 -12.93
CA VAL A 64 12.65 4.94 -11.62
C VAL A 64 13.83 4.08 -11.20
N ILE A 65 14.47 4.43 -10.09
CA ILE A 65 15.57 3.68 -9.51
C ILE A 65 15.08 3.02 -8.23
N VAL A 66 15.28 1.71 -8.10
CA VAL A 66 14.97 0.95 -6.89
C VAL A 66 16.22 0.17 -6.50
N ASP A 67 16.67 0.37 -5.27
CA ASP A 67 17.89 -0.26 -4.72
C ASP A 67 19.10 -0.15 -5.66
N GLY A 68 19.32 1.05 -6.22
CA GLY A 68 20.41 1.34 -7.15
C GLY A 68 20.21 0.87 -8.58
N THR A 69 19.15 0.14 -8.89
CA THR A 69 18.83 -0.36 -10.23
C THR A 69 17.84 0.56 -10.93
N ASP A 70 18.19 1.09 -12.11
CA ASP A 70 17.25 1.79 -12.98
C ASP A 70 16.28 0.78 -13.61
N VAL A 71 15.08 0.69 -13.02
CA VAL A 71 14.11 -0.32 -13.42
C VAL A 71 13.47 -0.05 -14.78
N THR A 72 13.51 1.21 -15.25
CA THR A 72 12.97 1.58 -16.57
C THR A 72 13.77 0.99 -17.73
N LYS A 73 15.00 0.54 -17.45
CA LYS A 73 15.91 -0.08 -18.44
C LYS A 73 15.95 -1.59 -18.36
N LEU A 74 15.17 -2.21 -17.46
CA LEU A 74 15.17 -3.67 -17.32
C LEU A 74 14.57 -4.35 -18.55
N SER A 75 15.19 -5.45 -18.94
CA SER A 75 14.64 -6.34 -19.97
C SER A 75 13.46 -7.15 -19.40
N ASN A 76 12.58 -7.64 -20.27
CA ASN A 76 11.48 -8.51 -19.87
C ASN A 76 11.96 -9.78 -19.13
N ARG A 77 13.21 -10.20 -19.35
CA ARG A 77 13.82 -11.37 -18.70
C ARG A 77 14.19 -11.07 -17.23
N ASP A 78 14.56 -9.80 -16.93
CA ASP A 78 15.01 -9.38 -15.60
C ASP A 78 13.85 -8.94 -14.70
N LEU A 79 12.71 -8.57 -15.29
CA LEU A 79 11.51 -8.12 -14.57
C LEU A 79 11.02 -9.08 -13.48
N PRO A 80 10.96 -10.42 -13.69
CA PRO A 80 10.54 -11.34 -12.64
C PRO A 80 11.48 -11.32 -11.42
N LEU A 81 12.79 -11.23 -11.64
CA LEU A 81 13.78 -11.15 -10.57
C LEU A 81 13.67 -9.83 -9.81
N PHE A 82 13.49 -8.72 -10.51
CA PHE A 82 13.26 -7.42 -9.90
C PHE A 82 11.97 -7.43 -9.05
N ARG A 83 10.85 -7.91 -9.59
CA ARG A 83 9.57 -7.95 -8.87
C ARG A 83 9.58 -8.80 -7.61
N ARG A 84 10.48 -9.79 -7.49
CA ARG A 84 10.67 -10.55 -6.24
C ARG A 84 11.23 -9.71 -5.09
N GLN A 85 11.93 -8.60 -5.41
CA GLN A 85 12.44 -7.66 -4.41
C GLN A 85 11.37 -6.69 -3.91
N LEU A 86 10.18 -6.73 -4.50
CA LEU A 86 9.05 -5.89 -4.15
C LEU A 86 7.89 -6.76 -3.65
N GLY A 87 7.43 -6.50 -2.43
CA GLY A 87 6.15 -7.01 -1.96
C GLY A 87 5.04 -6.05 -2.36
N MET A 88 3.87 -6.56 -2.72
CA MET A 88 2.69 -5.73 -2.97
C MET A 88 1.49 -6.24 -2.20
N VAL A 89 0.88 -5.34 -1.43
CA VAL A 89 -0.37 -5.57 -0.71
C VAL A 89 -1.47 -4.75 -1.39
N PHE A 90 -2.56 -5.41 -1.76
CA PHE A 90 -3.64 -4.83 -2.54
C PHE A 90 -4.85 -4.51 -1.67
N GLN A 91 -5.67 -3.58 -2.11
CA GLN A 91 -6.94 -3.18 -1.51
C GLN A 91 -7.92 -4.38 -1.37
N HIS A 92 -8.04 -5.20 -2.39
CA HIS A 92 -8.92 -6.38 -2.44
C HIS A 92 -8.12 -7.65 -2.22
N PHE A 93 -7.54 -7.88 -1.09
CA PHE A 93 -6.75 -9.06 -0.67
C PHE A 93 -6.15 -9.92 -1.80
N ASN A 94 -6.85 -10.12 -2.92
CA ASN A 94 -6.46 -10.90 -4.10
C ASN A 94 -5.97 -12.32 -3.74
N LEU A 95 -6.65 -12.98 -2.79
CA LEU A 95 -6.33 -14.34 -2.40
C LEU A 95 -6.98 -15.32 -3.37
N LEU A 96 -6.28 -16.40 -3.65
CA LEU A 96 -6.81 -17.52 -4.42
C LEU A 96 -7.76 -18.33 -3.52
N SER A 97 -9.06 -18.30 -3.83
CA SER A 97 -10.12 -18.94 -3.03
C SER A 97 -9.98 -20.46 -2.92
N SER A 98 -9.36 -21.10 -3.92
CA SER A 98 -9.10 -22.53 -3.98
C SER A 98 -7.82 -22.97 -3.26
N ARG A 99 -7.09 -22.04 -2.63
CA ARG A 99 -5.84 -22.31 -1.91
C ARG A 99 -5.98 -21.99 -0.43
N THR A 100 -5.29 -22.74 0.41
CA THR A 100 -5.21 -22.48 1.86
C THR A 100 -4.46 -21.17 2.15
N VAL A 101 -4.45 -20.75 3.42
CA VAL A 101 -3.60 -19.63 3.90
C VAL A 101 -2.14 -19.90 3.54
N TYR A 102 -1.63 -21.08 3.88
CA TYR A 102 -0.27 -21.47 3.59
C TYR A 102 0.06 -21.38 2.11
N ASP A 103 -0.77 -21.98 1.24
CA ASP A 103 -0.56 -21.99 -0.20
C ASP A 103 -0.66 -20.60 -0.84
N ASN A 104 -1.51 -19.72 -0.28
CA ASN A 104 -1.56 -18.31 -0.72
C ASN A 104 -0.25 -17.58 -0.40
N ILE A 105 0.33 -17.81 0.79
CA ILE A 105 1.61 -17.22 1.20
C ILE A 105 2.75 -17.80 0.38
N ALA A 106 2.73 -19.09 0.10
CA ALA A 106 3.75 -19.82 -0.68
C ALA A 106 3.78 -19.44 -2.17
N LEU A 107 2.67 -18.94 -2.71
CA LEU A 107 2.48 -18.72 -4.14
C LEU A 107 3.63 -17.99 -4.86
N PRO A 108 4.19 -16.88 -4.33
CA PRO A 108 5.30 -16.19 -5.00
C PRO A 108 6.55 -17.06 -5.12
N LEU A 109 6.81 -17.93 -4.14
CA LEU A 109 7.94 -18.83 -4.10
C LEU A 109 7.75 -20.02 -5.04
N GLU A 110 6.53 -20.57 -5.11
CA GLU A 110 6.17 -21.61 -6.08
C GLU A 110 6.39 -21.12 -7.52
N LEU A 111 5.89 -19.93 -7.83
CA LEU A 111 6.09 -19.30 -9.15
C LEU A 111 7.57 -19.01 -9.44
N ALA A 112 8.37 -18.88 -8.39
CA ALA A 112 9.82 -18.73 -8.47
C ALA A 112 10.55 -20.05 -8.70
N GLY A 113 9.86 -21.20 -8.61
CA GLY A 113 10.46 -22.53 -8.73
C GLY A 113 11.19 -22.99 -7.45
N ALA A 114 10.87 -22.40 -6.28
CA ALA A 114 11.47 -22.79 -5.01
C ALA A 114 11.07 -24.22 -4.62
N SER A 115 11.98 -24.95 -3.99
CA SER A 115 11.71 -26.26 -3.43
C SER A 115 10.77 -26.21 -2.23
N LYS A 116 10.12 -27.32 -1.88
CA LYS A 116 9.25 -27.41 -0.70
C LYS A 116 9.96 -27.01 0.59
N ALA A 117 11.25 -27.34 0.72
CA ALA A 117 12.05 -26.99 1.89
C ALA A 117 12.29 -25.47 1.98
N GLU A 118 12.61 -24.82 0.86
CA GLU A 118 12.77 -23.36 0.80
C GLU A 118 11.45 -22.62 1.08
N ILE A 119 10.34 -23.14 0.54
CA ILE A 119 9.00 -22.60 0.81
C ILE A 119 8.68 -22.71 2.30
N ALA A 120 8.88 -23.87 2.91
CA ALA A 120 8.62 -24.07 4.33
C ALA A 120 9.49 -23.12 5.19
N ALA A 121 10.78 -23.04 4.90
CA ALA A 121 11.70 -22.14 5.61
C ALA A 121 11.30 -20.66 5.54
N ALA A 122 10.67 -20.22 4.44
CA ALA A 122 10.23 -18.86 4.25
C ALA A 122 8.83 -18.59 4.84
N VAL A 123 7.89 -19.54 4.67
CA VAL A 123 6.47 -19.34 5.04
C VAL A 123 6.21 -19.59 6.53
N ASP A 124 6.82 -20.64 7.10
CA ASP A 124 6.55 -21.03 8.50
C ASP A 124 6.82 -19.89 9.51
N PRO A 125 7.90 -19.08 9.38
CA PRO A 125 8.11 -17.95 10.27
C PRO A 125 7.14 -16.77 10.06
N LEU A 126 6.50 -16.68 8.88
CA LEU A 126 5.57 -15.58 8.59
C LEU A 126 4.21 -15.79 9.26
N LEU A 127 3.78 -17.04 9.46
CA LEU A 127 2.50 -17.32 10.10
C LEU A 127 2.40 -16.71 11.50
N PRO A 128 3.35 -16.94 12.45
CA PRO A 128 3.34 -16.26 13.74
C PRO A 128 3.56 -14.74 13.63
N LEU A 129 4.37 -14.28 12.68
CA LEU A 129 4.58 -12.84 12.48
C LEU A 129 3.26 -12.09 12.21
N VAL A 130 2.34 -12.72 11.47
CA VAL A 130 1.02 -12.13 11.15
C VAL A 130 -0.11 -12.65 12.04
N GLY A 131 0.15 -13.55 13.01
CA GLY A 131 -0.82 -14.13 13.94
C GLY A 131 -1.84 -15.05 13.27
N LEU A 132 -1.36 -15.94 12.38
CA LEU A 132 -2.19 -16.87 11.61
C LEU A 132 -1.75 -18.34 11.72
N GLU A 133 -1.01 -18.73 12.77
CA GLU A 133 -0.51 -20.10 12.96
C GLU A 133 -1.64 -21.13 12.90
N GLU A 134 -2.71 -20.88 13.65
CA GLU A 134 -3.88 -21.78 13.74
C GLU A 134 -4.76 -21.76 12.49
N LYS A 135 -4.48 -20.86 11.55
CA LYS A 135 -5.24 -20.68 10.30
C LYS A 135 -4.51 -21.22 9.07
N ARG A 136 -3.34 -21.85 9.27
CA ARG A 136 -2.47 -22.35 8.19
C ARG A 136 -3.22 -23.07 7.07
N ASP A 137 -4.09 -24.01 7.43
CA ASP A 137 -4.80 -24.90 6.51
C ASP A 137 -6.23 -24.44 6.19
N ARG A 138 -6.62 -23.23 6.63
CA ARG A 138 -7.92 -22.64 6.33
C ARG A 138 -7.94 -22.01 4.95
N TYR A 139 -9.13 -21.95 4.36
CA TYR A 139 -9.37 -21.30 3.08
C TYR A 139 -9.84 -19.85 3.28
N PRO A 140 -9.66 -18.96 2.29
CA PRO A 140 -10.07 -17.55 2.38
C PRO A 140 -11.56 -17.35 2.77
N ALA A 141 -12.45 -18.25 2.39
CA ALA A 141 -13.87 -18.18 2.75
C ALA A 141 -14.11 -18.29 4.27
N GLU A 142 -13.18 -18.91 5.02
CA GLU A 142 -13.26 -19.13 6.46
C GLU A 142 -12.60 -18.00 7.29
N LEU A 143 -12.12 -16.94 6.63
CA LEU A 143 -11.35 -15.86 7.25
C LEU A 143 -12.14 -14.57 7.32
N SER A 144 -11.95 -13.80 8.41
CA SER A 144 -12.38 -12.41 8.47
C SER A 144 -11.62 -11.51 7.49
N GLY A 145 -12.10 -10.30 7.23
CA GLY A 145 -11.42 -9.31 6.38
C GLY A 145 -9.99 -9.02 6.84
N GLY A 146 -9.79 -8.78 8.14
CA GLY A 146 -8.48 -8.55 8.73
C GLY A 146 -7.55 -9.77 8.62
N GLN A 147 -8.06 -10.98 8.77
CA GLN A 147 -7.28 -12.20 8.56
C GLN A 147 -6.86 -12.35 7.09
N LYS A 148 -7.75 -12.07 6.14
CA LYS A 148 -7.42 -12.05 4.70
C LYS A 148 -6.32 -11.05 4.40
N GLN A 149 -6.38 -9.85 5.01
CA GLN A 149 -5.35 -8.83 4.85
C GLN A 149 -3.99 -9.30 5.40
N ARG A 150 -3.97 -9.95 6.57
CA ARG A 150 -2.76 -10.54 7.15
C ARG A 150 -2.15 -11.61 6.24
N VAL A 151 -2.96 -12.44 5.58
CA VAL A 151 -2.49 -13.38 4.55
C VAL A 151 -1.87 -12.64 3.37
N GLY A 152 -2.50 -11.56 2.89
CA GLY A 152 -1.98 -10.72 1.82
C GLY A 152 -0.62 -10.09 2.17
N ILE A 153 -0.47 -9.61 3.41
CA ILE A 153 0.80 -9.08 3.93
C ILE A 153 1.86 -10.19 3.99
N ALA A 154 1.55 -11.34 4.59
CA ALA A 154 2.49 -12.47 4.67
C ALA A 154 2.93 -12.96 3.28
N ARG A 155 2.00 -13.05 2.32
CA ARG A 155 2.31 -13.36 0.92
C ARG A 155 3.27 -12.35 0.30
N ALA A 156 3.06 -11.06 0.54
CA ALA A 156 3.94 -10.02 0.03
C ALA A 156 5.35 -10.09 0.63
N LEU A 157 5.47 -10.63 1.85
CA LEU A 157 6.75 -10.80 2.56
C LEU A 157 7.47 -12.10 2.21
N SER A 158 6.80 -13.10 1.63
CA SER A 158 7.35 -14.45 1.43
C SER A 158 8.62 -14.49 0.58
N SER A 159 8.76 -13.55 -0.36
CA SER A 159 9.97 -13.40 -1.20
C SER A 159 11.10 -12.63 -0.50
N SER A 160 10.98 -12.29 0.79
CA SER A 160 11.93 -11.44 1.52
C SER A 160 12.22 -10.12 0.78
N PRO A 161 11.18 -9.32 0.46
CA PRO A 161 11.35 -8.10 -0.33
C PRO A 161 12.13 -7.03 0.45
N LYS A 162 12.72 -6.05 -0.27
CA LYS A 162 13.33 -4.85 0.30
C LYS A 162 12.36 -3.69 0.39
N VAL A 163 11.32 -3.72 -0.42
CA VAL A 163 10.27 -2.68 -0.51
C VAL A 163 8.90 -3.34 -0.41
N LEU A 164 8.02 -2.75 0.38
CA LEU A 164 6.61 -3.12 0.46
C LEU A 164 5.75 -1.98 -0.11
N LEU A 165 5.00 -2.29 -1.14
CA LEU A 165 4.06 -1.38 -1.79
C LEU A 165 2.66 -1.70 -1.27
N CYS A 166 2.02 -0.73 -0.63
CA CYS A 166 0.71 -0.87 0.02
C CYS A 166 -0.31 0.00 -0.72
N ASP A 167 -1.27 -0.62 -1.41
CA ASP A 167 -2.32 0.08 -2.14
C ASP A 167 -3.64 -0.05 -1.37
N GLU A 168 -4.03 1.00 -0.63
CA GLU A 168 -5.26 1.10 0.17
C GLU A 168 -5.52 -0.10 1.11
N VAL A 169 -4.51 -0.50 1.87
CA VAL A 169 -4.49 -1.76 2.65
C VAL A 169 -5.53 -1.84 3.79
N THR A 170 -6.19 -0.74 4.13
CA THR A 170 -7.15 -0.65 5.24
C THR A 170 -8.56 -0.29 4.82
N SER A 171 -8.78 0.14 3.57
CA SER A 171 -10.04 0.71 3.09
C SER A 171 -11.27 -0.23 3.17
N ALA A 172 -11.06 -1.54 3.29
CA ALA A 172 -12.12 -2.55 3.41
C ALA A 172 -12.27 -3.10 4.84
N LEU A 173 -11.65 -2.46 5.86
CA LEU A 173 -11.57 -2.94 7.23
C LEU A 173 -12.30 -2.00 8.19
N ASP A 174 -12.79 -2.55 9.28
CA ASP A 174 -13.31 -1.77 10.40
C ASP A 174 -12.18 -1.03 11.15
N PRO A 175 -12.49 0.03 11.94
CA PRO A 175 -11.47 0.85 12.59
C PRO A 175 -10.56 0.09 13.58
N GLU A 176 -11.06 -0.95 14.25
CA GLU A 176 -10.26 -1.73 15.19
C GLU A 176 -9.27 -2.62 14.43
N THR A 177 -9.76 -3.32 13.42
CA THR A 177 -8.92 -4.14 12.52
C THR A 177 -7.89 -3.28 11.80
N THR A 178 -8.27 -2.07 11.34
CA THR A 178 -7.35 -1.08 10.74
C THR A 178 -6.17 -0.81 11.68
N ARG A 179 -6.43 -0.46 12.95
CA ARG A 179 -5.36 -0.21 13.94
C ARG A 179 -4.43 -1.41 14.11
N GLN A 180 -4.98 -2.63 14.15
CA GLN A 180 -4.19 -3.85 14.27
C GLN A 180 -3.29 -4.06 13.04
N ILE A 181 -3.78 -3.81 11.82
CA ILE A 181 -2.99 -3.91 10.59
C ILE A 181 -1.89 -2.84 10.54
N LEU A 182 -2.18 -1.60 10.93
CA LEU A 182 -1.18 -0.53 10.97
C LEU A 182 -0.06 -0.83 11.98
N ASN A 183 -0.40 -1.34 13.16
CA ASN A 183 0.59 -1.77 14.14
C ASN A 183 1.44 -2.93 13.61
N LEU A 184 0.83 -3.92 12.95
CA LEU A 184 1.55 -5.00 12.31
C LEU A 184 2.54 -4.49 11.25
N LEU A 185 2.14 -3.57 10.38
CA LEU A 185 3.02 -2.97 9.37
C LEU A 185 4.18 -2.20 10.00
N LYS A 186 3.94 -1.44 11.08
CA LYS A 186 5.01 -0.77 11.85
C LYS A 186 6.01 -1.76 12.44
N ASP A 187 5.52 -2.84 13.03
CA ASP A 187 6.37 -3.87 13.62
C ASP A 187 7.20 -4.57 12.55
N ILE A 188 6.62 -4.87 11.41
CA ILE A 188 7.30 -5.45 10.25
C ILE A 188 8.40 -4.49 9.75
N ASN A 189 8.07 -3.20 9.55
CA ASN A 189 9.06 -2.20 9.11
C ASN A 189 10.26 -2.16 10.08
N LYS A 190 10.00 -2.04 11.39
CA LYS A 190 11.05 -1.98 12.42
C LYS A 190 11.91 -3.26 12.49
N ARG A 191 11.28 -4.43 12.40
CA ARG A 191 11.98 -5.73 12.53
C ARG A 191 12.79 -6.08 11.29
N LEU A 192 12.26 -5.76 10.10
CA LEU A 192 12.85 -6.17 8.83
C LEU A 192 13.58 -5.04 8.09
N GLY A 193 13.50 -3.80 8.57
CA GLY A 193 14.10 -2.64 7.92
C GLY A 193 13.50 -2.34 6.54
N LEU A 194 12.23 -2.73 6.30
CA LEU A 194 11.57 -2.59 5.01
C LEU A 194 11.27 -1.13 4.68
N THR A 195 11.55 -0.73 3.45
CA THR A 195 11.04 0.53 2.90
C THR A 195 9.59 0.34 2.48
N MET A 196 8.70 1.26 2.85
CA MET A 196 7.27 1.14 2.51
C MET A 196 6.76 2.35 1.74
N VAL A 197 5.94 2.10 0.72
CA VAL A 197 5.14 3.12 0.03
C VAL A 197 3.67 2.80 0.26
N VAL A 198 2.95 3.70 0.92
CA VAL A 198 1.57 3.50 1.35
C VAL A 198 0.65 4.47 0.62
N ILE A 199 -0.18 3.95 -0.29
CA ILE A 199 -1.25 4.74 -0.90
C ILE A 199 -2.48 4.65 -0.01
N THR A 200 -3.03 5.79 0.34
CA THR A 200 -4.29 5.88 1.08
C THR A 200 -4.97 7.23 0.82
N HIS A 201 -6.24 7.30 1.06
CA HIS A 201 -7.01 8.55 1.17
C HIS A 201 -7.36 8.87 2.64
N GLU A 202 -7.03 7.99 3.59
CA GLU A 202 -7.30 8.13 5.01
C GLU A 202 -6.12 8.83 5.71
N MET A 203 -6.33 10.06 6.20
CA MET A 203 -5.30 10.84 6.90
C MET A 203 -4.89 10.19 8.22
N ALA A 204 -5.84 9.52 8.89
CA ALA A 204 -5.57 8.75 10.11
C ALA A 204 -4.53 7.65 9.88
N VAL A 205 -4.57 6.96 8.71
CA VAL A 205 -3.57 5.95 8.32
C VAL A 205 -2.21 6.59 8.14
N VAL A 206 -2.13 7.73 7.43
CA VAL A 206 -0.87 8.47 7.23
C VAL A 206 -0.25 8.85 8.56
N LYS A 207 -1.04 9.49 9.44
CA LYS A 207 -0.58 9.93 10.77
C LYS A 207 -0.16 8.76 11.66
N ALA A 208 -0.84 7.63 11.54
CA ALA A 208 -0.55 6.46 12.35
C ALA A 208 0.68 5.67 11.88
N LEU A 209 0.99 5.65 10.58
CA LEU A 209 1.96 4.73 10.00
C LEU A 209 3.17 5.40 9.37
N CYS A 210 3.01 6.55 8.70
CA CYS A 210 4.03 7.11 7.81
C CYS A 210 4.99 8.07 8.53
N ASP A 211 6.23 8.13 8.06
CA ASP A 211 7.24 9.11 8.49
C ASP A 211 7.12 10.40 7.69
N ARG A 212 6.95 10.26 6.37
CA ARG A 212 6.75 11.37 5.42
C ARG A 212 5.50 11.13 4.59
N VAL A 213 5.00 12.23 4.01
CA VAL A 213 3.85 12.19 3.12
C VAL A 213 4.12 13.03 1.86
N ALA A 214 3.73 12.50 0.71
CA ALA A 214 3.68 13.19 -0.57
C ALA A 214 2.20 13.35 -0.97
N VAL A 215 1.78 14.59 -1.19
CA VAL A 215 0.43 14.95 -1.60
C VAL A 215 0.40 15.08 -3.11
N MET A 216 -0.43 14.29 -3.77
CA MET A 216 -0.61 14.31 -5.22
C MET A 216 -1.91 15.02 -5.62
N ASP A 217 -1.82 15.85 -6.65
CA ASP A 217 -2.95 16.45 -7.32
C ASP A 217 -2.70 16.59 -8.82
N GLY A 218 -3.65 16.21 -9.66
CA GLY A 218 -3.56 16.33 -11.12
C GLY A 218 -2.30 15.70 -11.75
N GLY A 219 -1.76 14.65 -11.13
CA GLY A 219 -0.58 13.94 -11.64
C GLY A 219 0.78 14.53 -11.25
N VAL A 220 0.83 15.48 -10.32
CA VAL A 220 2.06 16.05 -9.76
C VAL A 220 2.07 15.92 -8.23
N ILE A 221 3.26 15.96 -7.61
CA ILE A 221 3.40 16.14 -6.17
C ILE A 221 3.31 17.64 -5.89
N VAL A 222 2.31 18.06 -5.12
CA VAL A 222 2.04 19.47 -4.81
C VAL A 222 2.58 19.89 -3.45
N GLU A 223 2.79 18.93 -2.56
CA GLU A 223 3.37 19.15 -1.24
C GLU A 223 4.01 17.86 -0.73
N GLU A 224 5.15 17.97 -0.05
CA GLU A 224 5.89 16.83 0.50
C GLU A 224 6.62 17.24 1.78
N GLY A 225 6.65 16.36 2.78
CA GLY A 225 7.36 16.63 4.03
C GLY A 225 7.09 15.57 5.10
N LEU A 226 7.67 15.81 6.28
CA LEU A 226 7.37 15.01 7.47
C LEU A 226 5.87 15.12 7.81
N VAL A 227 5.27 14.01 8.22
CA VAL A 227 3.83 13.93 8.52
C VAL A 227 3.42 15.03 9.50
N ASP A 228 4.11 15.16 10.63
CA ASP A 228 3.77 16.16 11.65
C ASP A 228 3.84 17.60 11.11
N GLY A 229 4.80 17.90 10.23
CA GLY A 229 4.95 19.23 9.62
C GLY A 229 3.80 19.56 8.67
N ILE A 230 3.47 18.64 7.77
CA ILE A 230 2.36 18.79 6.80
C ILE A 230 1.01 18.91 7.50
N PHE A 231 0.79 18.13 8.57
CA PHE A 231 -0.47 18.16 9.33
C PHE A 231 -0.60 19.42 10.18
N ALA A 232 0.51 19.94 10.74
CA ALA A 232 0.49 21.17 11.54
C ALA A 232 0.33 22.43 10.67
N ASN A 233 0.99 22.48 9.52
CA ASN A 233 1.05 23.68 8.68
C ASN A 233 0.92 23.33 7.19
N PRO A 234 -0.25 22.85 6.72
CA PRO A 234 -0.45 22.54 5.31
C PRO A 234 -0.40 23.83 4.48
N VAL A 235 0.40 23.83 3.41
CA VAL A 235 0.60 24.98 2.54
C VAL A 235 -0.33 24.93 1.34
N HIS A 236 -0.36 23.80 0.63
CA HIS A 236 -1.15 23.66 -0.59
C HIS A 236 -2.65 23.53 -0.30
N ASN A 237 -3.49 24.08 -1.17
CA ASN A 237 -4.94 24.04 -1.01
C ASN A 237 -5.50 22.62 -1.00
N THR A 238 -4.95 21.73 -1.81
CA THR A 238 -5.36 20.32 -1.85
C THR A 238 -5.07 19.63 -0.53
N THR A 239 -3.92 19.88 0.10
CA THR A 239 -3.58 19.36 1.43
C THR A 239 -4.57 19.86 2.49
N LYS A 240 -4.83 21.18 2.50
CA LYS A 240 -5.82 21.78 3.41
C LYS A 240 -7.19 21.15 3.27
N SER A 241 -7.63 20.93 2.03
CA SER A 241 -8.93 20.32 1.75
C SER A 241 -8.98 18.86 2.23
N LEU A 242 -7.95 18.05 1.93
CA LEU A 242 -7.87 16.65 2.37
C LEU A 242 -7.94 16.54 3.90
N LEU A 243 -7.23 17.42 4.62
CA LEU A 243 -7.25 17.44 6.08
C LEU A 243 -8.60 17.93 6.63
N ALA A 244 -9.26 18.91 5.98
CA ALA A 244 -10.55 19.39 6.40
C ALA A 244 -11.67 18.36 6.20
N ASP A 245 -11.66 17.62 5.10
CA ASP A 245 -12.64 16.59 4.78
C ASP A 245 -12.65 15.49 5.87
N GLU A 246 -11.48 15.09 6.40
CA GLU A 246 -11.38 14.12 7.52
C GLU A 246 -12.03 14.64 8.83
N PHE A 247 -11.87 15.92 9.13
CA PHE A 247 -12.52 16.52 10.31
C PHE A 247 -14.04 16.49 10.23
N VAL A 248 -14.62 16.62 9.04
CA VAL A 248 -16.06 16.55 8.81
C VAL A 248 -16.56 15.11 8.99
N GLU A 249 -15.90 14.14 8.42
CA GLU A 249 -16.23 12.72 8.55
C GLU A 249 -16.14 12.23 10.02
N PHE A 250 -15.10 12.68 10.74
CA PHE A 250 -14.93 12.35 12.16
C PHE A 250 -16.07 12.89 13.03
N ARG A 251 -16.54 14.13 12.79
CA ARG A 251 -17.69 14.73 13.50
C ARG A 251 -19.01 14.03 13.17
N ALA A 252 -19.26 13.75 11.89
CA ALA A 252 -20.46 13.04 11.47
C ALA A 252 -20.53 11.61 12.04
N GLY A 253 -19.39 10.95 12.20
CA GLY A 253 -19.28 9.65 12.87
C GLY A 253 -19.59 9.70 14.37
N GLN A 254 -19.20 10.75 15.06
CA GLN A 254 -19.51 10.95 16.50
C GLN A 254 -20.99 11.26 16.73
N ASP A 255 -21.60 12.11 15.91
CA ASP A 255 -23.01 12.47 16.02
C ASP A 255 -23.93 11.25 15.76
N SER A 256 -23.56 10.38 14.83
CA SER A 256 -24.29 9.14 14.54
C SER A 256 -24.13 8.08 15.63
N ALA A 257 -23.03 8.05 16.37
CA ALA A 257 -22.83 7.15 17.51
C ALA A 257 -23.64 7.62 18.74
N GLN A 258 -23.68 8.92 19.01
CA GLN A 258 -24.46 9.51 20.13
C GLN A 258 -25.98 9.39 19.92
N SER A 259 -26.47 9.47 18.68
CA SER A 259 -27.89 9.29 18.37
C SER A 259 -28.36 7.84 18.52
N ARG A 260 -27.50 6.84 18.37
CA ARG A 260 -27.83 5.42 18.62
C ARG A 260 -27.89 5.07 20.09
N ASP A 261 -27.06 5.67 20.94
CA ASP A 261 -27.11 5.47 22.40
C ASP A 261 -28.36 6.08 23.05
N GLN A 262 -28.88 7.19 22.48
CA GLN A 262 -30.11 7.82 23.00
C GLN A 262 -31.39 7.09 22.59
N SER A 263 -31.37 6.30 21.50
CA SER A 263 -32.55 5.53 21.07
C SER A 263 -32.69 4.19 21.79
N SER A 264 -31.61 3.64 22.35
CA SER A 264 -31.62 2.38 23.12
C SER A 264 -31.98 2.55 24.60
N GLY A 265 -32.10 3.79 25.09
CA GLY A 265 -32.44 4.12 26.48
C GLY A 265 -33.93 4.41 26.76
N GLN A 266 -34.82 4.34 25.75
CA GLN A 266 -36.25 4.65 25.89
C GLN A 266 -37.19 3.43 25.81
N GLU A 267 -36.66 2.23 25.68
CA GLU A 267 -37.45 0.99 25.79
C GLU A 267 -37.00 0.19 27.02
N GLY A 268 -37.41 0.66 28.19
CA GLY A 268 -37.19 0.01 29.48
C GLY A 268 -38.40 0.30 30.40
#